data_7ba347f8f11862d014dc7b69c825c57c
#
_entry.id   7ba347f8f11862d014dc7b69c825c57c
#
_cell.length_a   1.000
_cell.length_b   1.000
_cell.length_c   1.000
_cell.angle_alpha   90.00
_cell.angle_beta   90.00
_cell.angle_gamma   90.00
#
_symmetry.space_group_name_H-M   'P 1'
#
loop_
_entity.id
_entity.type
_entity.pdbx_description
1 polymer ?
#
loop_
_entity_poly.entity_id
_entity_poly.type
_entity_poly.pdbx_seq_one_letter_code
_entity_poly.pdbx_strand_id
1 'polypeptide(L)'
;MSEIRKVSASAGAEWLLTGFSLLRRAPLALGSLGLLWGVVAMLAVLLSSLVPILGAPVQFLMVLAGPIFMGGLLWAVREVDEGRIARPAHLLHGFQEGRAPHLLVALLPQVVAGLLLGVLLLVLIGTSGWQHLSEVMLRINELSQSGEQPDQALIRELVAQLPAGRILLWLLLVIVTFAALSLALFVMPPQVMFDHATGAHALRASLRASLRNLPALLVFFLLAFIALIAVYFAVMIVALLCSLILGQGAAIWLSQLLLMAVLMPVFAGAVYAAWKQMFAHPEAVPPALPAGRDDIFVA
;
A
#
# COMPACT_ATOMS: atom_id res chain seq x y z
N MET A 1 -2.92 26.77 -4.73
CA MET A 1 -2.51 25.51 -5.39
C MET A 1 -1.05 25.33 -5.06
N SER A 2 -0.69 24.28 -4.31
CA SER A 2 0.72 23.95 -4.05
C SER A 2 1.42 23.65 -5.37
N GLU A 3 2.56 24.29 -5.59
CA GLU A 3 3.35 24.09 -6.81
C GLU A 3 3.97 22.69 -6.80
N ILE A 4 3.74 21.92 -7.88
CA ILE A 4 4.35 20.59 -8.02
C ILE A 4 5.83 20.79 -8.39
N ARG A 5 6.74 20.37 -7.54
CA ARG A 5 8.18 20.39 -7.80
C ARG A 5 8.62 19.14 -8.56
N LYS A 6 9.61 19.32 -9.43
CA LYS A 6 10.33 18.22 -10.04
C LYS A 6 11.51 17.87 -9.13
N VAL A 7 11.58 16.58 -8.73
CA VAL A 7 12.67 16.06 -7.89
C VAL A 7 13.65 15.23 -8.72
N SER A 8 14.85 15.00 -8.19
CA SER A 8 15.84 14.11 -8.81
C SER A 8 15.39 12.64 -8.74
N ALA A 9 15.94 11.78 -9.60
CA ALA A 9 15.66 10.34 -9.55
C ALA A 9 16.10 9.72 -8.20
N SER A 10 17.17 10.23 -7.58
CA SER A 10 17.66 9.79 -6.26
C SER A 10 16.68 10.03 -5.13
N ALA A 11 15.74 10.97 -5.27
CA ALA A 11 14.71 11.22 -4.27
C ALA A 11 13.88 9.97 -3.95
N GLY A 12 13.69 9.06 -4.91
CA GLY A 12 13.02 7.78 -4.68
C GLY A 12 13.70 6.92 -3.61
N ALA A 13 15.03 6.90 -3.58
CA ALA A 13 15.80 6.22 -2.54
C ALA A 13 15.67 6.95 -1.19
N GLU A 14 15.71 8.29 -1.19
CA GLU A 14 15.57 9.10 0.02
C GLU A 14 14.19 8.87 0.69
N TRP A 15 13.11 8.74 -0.09
CA TRP A 15 11.78 8.46 0.45
C TRP A 15 11.74 7.13 1.19
N LEU A 16 12.29 6.07 0.60
CA LEU A 16 12.33 4.76 1.23
C LEU A 16 13.19 4.77 2.51
N LEU A 17 14.37 5.39 2.45
CA LEU A 17 15.26 5.55 3.61
C LEU A 17 14.58 6.35 4.73
N THR A 18 13.83 7.40 4.38
CA THR A 18 13.04 8.19 5.35
C THR A 18 11.98 7.32 6.00
N GLY A 19 11.27 6.47 5.26
CA GLY A 19 10.30 5.52 5.81
C GLY A 19 10.93 4.60 6.86
N PHE A 20 12.08 4.00 6.56
CA PHE A 20 12.82 3.17 7.51
C PHE A 20 13.35 3.98 8.71
N SER A 21 13.83 5.20 8.48
CA SER A 21 14.32 6.09 9.54
C SER A 21 13.23 6.44 10.53
N LEU A 22 12.01 6.78 10.06
CA LEU A 22 10.85 7.08 10.90
C LEU A 22 10.42 5.86 11.72
N LEU A 23 10.34 4.67 11.09
CA LEU A 23 10.06 3.44 11.83
C LEU A 23 11.14 3.20 12.92
N ARG A 24 12.42 3.42 12.62
CA ARG A 24 13.52 3.24 13.59
C ARG A 24 13.48 4.26 14.73
N ARG A 25 12.97 5.48 14.51
CA ARG A 25 12.79 6.49 15.58
C ARG A 25 11.71 6.11 16.58
N ALA A 26 10.63 5.45 16.12
CA ALA A 26 9.51 5.05 16.97
C ALA A 26 9.00 3.64 16.62
N PRO A 27 9.83 2.58 16.81
CA PRO A 27 9.51 1.25 16.31
C PRO A 27 8.27 0.64 16.94
N LEU A 28 8.10 0.81 18.26
CA LEU A 28 6.93 0.29 18.97
C LEU A 28 5.67 1.07 18.63
N ALA A 29 5.75 2.40 18.51
CA ALA A 29 4.59 3.23 18.23
C ALA A 29 4.08 3.02 16.81
N LEU A 30 4.95 3.12 15.79
CA LEU A 30 4.55 2.91 14.39
C LEU A 30 4.33 1.43 14.06
N GLY A 31 5.16 0.53 14.61
CA GLY A 31 5.02 -0.91 14.40
C GLY A 31 3.70 -1.44 14.98
N SER A 32 3.26 -0.95 16.15
CA SER A 32 1.96 -1.33 16.72
C SER A 32 0.77 -0.94 15.85
N LEU A 33 0.86 0.17 15.08
CA LEU A 33 -0.18 0.57 14.14
C LEU A 33 -0.28 -0.40 12.95
N GLY A 34 0.88 -0.79 12.39
CA GLY A 34 0.91 -1.81 11.33
C GLY A 34 0.43 -3.18 11.84
N LEU A 35 0.83 -3.55 13.07
CA LEU A 35 0.39 -4.76 13.73
C LEU A 35 -1.13 -4.76 13.97
N LEU A 36 -1.68 -3.65 14.47
CA LEU A 36 -3.13 -3.51 14.69
C LEU A 36 -3.90 -3.64 13.38
N TRP A 37 -3.41 -3.04 12.29
CA TRP A 37 -3.99 -3.26 10.96
C TRP A 37 -3.95 -4.73 10.57
N GLY A 38 -2.80 -5.40 10.74
CA GLY A 38 -2.65 -6.83 10.46
C GLY A 38 -3.61 -7.70 11.27
N VAL A 39 -3.79 -7.40 12.58
CA VAL A 39 -4.74 -8.11 13.44
C VAL A 39 -6.18 -7.94 12.96
N VAL A 40 -6.59 -6.71 12.62
CA VAL A 40 -7.95 -6.46 12.09
C VAL A 40 -8.17 -7.23 10.78
N ALA A 41 -7.19 -7.22 9.87
CA ALA A 41 -7.27 -7.98 8.62
C ALA A 41 -7.34 -9.50 8.87
N MET A 42 -6.55 -10.01 9.81
CA MET A 42 -6.56 -11.42 10.20
C MET A 42 -7.91 -11.83 10.80
N LEU A 43 -8.47 -11.02 11.70
CA LEU A 43 -9.80 -11.27 12.28
C LEU A 43 -10.90 -11.22 11.21
N ALA A 44 -10.78 -10.35 10.23
CA ALA A 44 -11.71 -10.29 9.10
C ALA A 44 -11.68 -11.59 8.27
N VAL A 45 -10.49 -12.12 7.98
CA VAL A 45 -10.33 -13.41 7.28
C VAL A 45 -10.89 -14.56 8.12
N LEU A 46 -10.55 -14.61 9.41
CA LEU A 46 -11.04 -15.64 10.33
C LEU A 46 -12.57 -15.62 10.42
N LEU A 47 -13.16 -14.44 10.59
CA LEU A 47 -14.62 -14.29 10.65
C LEU A 47 -15.29 -14.74 9.35
N SER A 48 -14.71 -14.38 8.20
CA SER A 48 -15.18 -14.81 6.88
C SER A 48 -15.14 -16.34 6.70
N SER A 49 -14.13 -17.00 7.27
CA SER A 49 -13.99 -18.46 7.20
C SER A 49 -14.94 -19.20 8.15
N LEU A 50 -15.16 -18.67 9.35
CA LEU A 50 -16.06 -19.26 10.35
C LEU A 50 -17.54 -19.03 10.01
N VAL A 51 -17.87 -17.89 9.42
CA VAL A 51 -19.24 -17.50 9.08
C VAL A 51 -19.29 -17.03 7.63
N PRO A 52 -19.40 -17.96 6.66
CA PRO A 52 -19.28 -17.64 5.22
C PRO A 52 -20.24 -16.56 4.72
N ILE A 53 -21.45 -16.48 5.31
CA ILE A 53 -22.43 -15.44 4.95
C ILE A 53 -21.95 -14.01 5.27
N LEU A 54 -21.04 -13.87 6.23
CA LEU A 54 -20.41 -12.59 6.58
C LEU A 54 -19.17 -12.28 5.74
N GLY A 55 -18.69 -13.23 4.93
CA GLY A 55 -17.48 -13.09 4.14
C GLY A 55 -17.49 -11.85 3.24
N ALA A 56 -18.51 -11.71 2.38
CA ALA A 56 -18.63 -10.57 1.49
C ALA A 56 -18.80 -9.22 2.23
N PRO A 57 -19.71 -9.08 3.22
CA PRO A 57 -19.82 -7.85 4.03
C PRO A 57 -18.50 -7.45 4.72
N VAL A 58 -17.83 -8.42 5.34
CA VAL A 58 -16.57 -8.17 6.06
C VAL A 58 -15.47 -7.72 5.10
N GLN A 59 -15.32 -8.40 3.96
CA GLN A 59 -14.35 -7.99 2.95
C GLN A 59 -14.64 -6.60 2.38
N PHE A 60 -15.92 -6.28 2.17
CA PHE A 60 -16.33 -4.94 1.74
C PHE A 60 -15.93 -3.87 2.77
N LEU A 61 -16.17 -4.11 4.06
CA LEU A 61 -15.74 -3.20 5.13
C LEU A 61 -14.22 -3.05 5.17
N MET A 62 -13.45 -4.11 4.95
CA MET A 62 -11.98 -4.05 4.90
C MET A 62 -11.49 -3.21 3.72
N VAL A 63 -12.13 -3.32 2.56
CA VAL A 63 -11.83 -2.47 1.39
C VAL A 63 -12.07 -0.98 1.72
N LEU A 64 -13.17 -0.66 2.40
CA LEU A 64 -13.46 0.72 2.84
C LEU A 64 -12.49 1.20 3.93
N ALA A 65 -12.08 0.32 4.84
CA ALA A 65 -11.17 0.67 5.92
C ALA A 65 -9.75 1.00 5.42
N GLY A 66 -9.29 0.37 4.33
CA GLY A 66 -7.94 0.51 3.80
C GLY A 66 -7.47 1.96 3.61
N PRO A 67 -8.14 2.78 2.79
CA PRO A 67 -7.76 4.19 2.59
C PRO A 67 -7.80 5.01 3.88
N ILE A 68 -8.73 4.72 4.78
CA ILE A 68 -8.90 5.45 6.05
C ILE A 68 -7.76 5.13 7.01
N PHE A 69 -7.41 3.85 7.16
CA PHE A 69 -6.27 3.42 7.97
C PHE A 69 -4.96 3.96 7.42
N MET A 70 -4.80 4.02 6.08
CA MET A 70 -3.65 4.65 5.46
C MET A 70 -3.55 6.13 5.82
N GLY A 71 -4.68 6.86 5.81
CA GLY A 71 -4.75 8.26 6.26
C GLY A 71 -4.33 8.41 7.73
N GLY A 72 -4.81 7.53 8.61
CA GLY A 72 -4.44 7.50 10.02
C GLY A 72 -2.97 7.16 10.26
N LEU A 73 -2.43 6.24 9.49
CA LEU A 73 -1.01 5.88 9.56
C LEU A 73 -0.10 7.02 9.10
N LEU A 74 -0.49 7.75 8.04
CA LEU A 74 0.21 8.96 7.59
C LEU A 74 0.23 10.03 8.69
N TRP A 75 -0.90 10.21 9.39
CA TRP A 75 -0.95 11.12 10.53
C TRP A 75 0.03 10.72 11.63
N ALA A 76 0.06 9.44 12.00
CA ALA A 76 0.99 8.92 13.00
C ALA A 76 2.46 9.10 12.59
N VAL A 77 2.77 8.91 11.30
CA VAL A 77 4.10 9.15 10.73
C VAL A 77 4.49 10.61 10.85
N ARG A 78 3.58 11.55 10.55
CA ARG A 78 3.79 12.99 10.73
C ARG A 78 4.08 13.34 12.18
N GLU A 79 3.30 12.79 13.13
CA GLU A 79 3.54 13.01 14.57
C GLU A 79 4.98 12.63 14.97
N VAL A 80 5.46 11.47 14.49
CA VAL A 80 6.85 11.02 14.74
C VAL A 80 7.88 11.94 14.07
N ASP A 81 7.63 12.40 12.85
CA ASP A 81 8.52 13.30 12.13
C ASP A 81 8.66 14.65 12.86
N GLU A 82 7.57 15.14 13.43
CA GLU A 82 7.51 16.37 14.24
C GLU A 82 7.93 16.17 15.72
N GLY A 83 8.44 14.98 16.09
CA GLY A 83 8.92 14.67 17.43
C GLY A 83 7.82 14.39 18.47
N ARG A 84 6.58 14.19 18.03
CA ARG A 84 5.46 13.82 18.88
C ARG A 84 5.26 12.29 18.95
N ILE A 85 4.41 11.83 19.86
CA ILE A 85 4.18 10.40 20.09
C ILE A 85 3.02 9.91 19.20
N ALA A 86 3.28 8.93 18.33
CA ALA A 86 2.24 8.20 17.64
C ALA A 86 1.45 7.31 18.61
N ARG A 87 0.11 7.28 18.44
CA ARG A 87 -0.82 6.53 19.30
C ARG A 87 -1.69 5.61 18.43
N PRO A 88 -2.12 4.44 18.93
CA PRO A 88 -3.02 3.54 18.20
C PRO A 88 -4.31 4.21 17.68
N ALA A 89 -4.87 5.16 18.45
CA ALA A 89 -6.05 5.92 18.05
C ALA A 89 -5.85 6.75 16.75
N HIS A 90 -4.62 7.04 16.36
CA HIS A 90 -4.34 7.76 15.11
C HIS A 90 -4.78 6.99 13.86
N LEU A 91 -4.93 5.65 13.91
CA LEU A 91 -5.49 4.88 12.77
C LEU A 91 -6.90 5.35 12.36
N LEU A 92 -7.67 5.86 13.32
CA LEU A 92 -9.01 6.37 13.06
C LEU A 92 -9.06 7.88 12.78
N HIS A 93 -7.88 8.54 12.70
CA HIS A 93 -7.81 10.00 12.57
C HIS A 93 -8.48 10.51 11.29
N GLY A 94 -8.44 9.72 10.20
CA GLY A 94 -9.18 10.04 8.98
C GLY A 94 -10.70 10.17 9.16
N PHE A 95 -11.29 9.44 10.11
CA PHE A 95 -12.68 9.62 10.54
C PHE A 95 -12.86 10.84 11.42
N GLN A 96 -12.00 11.02 12.40
CA GLN A 96 -12.09 12.10 13.39
C GLN A 96 -12.01 13.48 12.73
N GLU A 97 -11.17 13.61 11.71
CA GLU A 97 -11.02 14.84 10.91
C GLU A 97 -12.09 15.01 9.81
N GLY A 98 -13.05 14.08 9.71
CA GLY A 98 -14.07 14.12 8.65
C GLY A 98 -13.51 13.91 7.24
N ARG A 99 -12.28 13.35 7.10
CA ARG A 99 -11.62 13.14 5.80
C ARG A 99 -11.99 11.83 5.14
N ALA A 100 -12.65 10.92 5.84
CA ALA A 100 -13.02 9.61 5.33
C ALA A 100 -13.71 9.64 3.96
N PRO A 101 -14.70 10.51 3.66
CA PRO A 101 -15.32 10.55 2.34
C PRO A 101 -14.32 10.87 1.22
N HIS A 102 -13.37 11.78 1.49
CA HIS A 102 -12.35 12.17 0.51
C HIS A 102 -11.29 11.09 0.30
N LEU A 103 -10.93 10.34 1.35
CA LEU A 103 -10.03 9.18 1.25
C LEU A 103 -10.67 8.03 0.46
N LEU A 104 -11.98 7.79 0.66
CA LEU A 104 -12.73 6.76 -0.05
C LEU A 104 -12.83 7.02 -1.56
N VAL A 105 -12.63 8.24 -2.03
CA VAL A 105 -12.54 8.55 -3.48
C VAL A 105 -11.41 7.73 -4.14
N ALA A 106 -10.38 7.32 -3.40
CA ALA A 106 -9.34 6.43 -3.89
C ALA A 106 -9.88 5.09 -4.43
N LEU A 107 -11.01 4.62 -3.94
CA LEU A 107 -11.63 3.37 -4.37
C LEU A 107 -12.30 3.48 -5.75
N LEU A 108 -12.77 4.65 -6.14
CA LEU A 108 -13.48 4.83 -7.41
C LEU A 108 -12.66 4.36 -8.62
N PRO A 109 -11.42 4.85 -8.85
CA PRO A 109 -10.62 4.38 -9.98
C PRO A 109 -10.27 2.90 -9.88
N GLN A 110 -10.12 2.34 -8.67
CA GLN A 110 -9.86 0.92 -8.46
C GLN A 110 -11.07 0.06 -8.83
N VAL A 111 -12.27 0.45 -8.41
CA VAL A 111 -13.52 -0.26 -8.76
C VAL A 111 -13.78 -0.19 -10.26
N VAL A 112 -13.64 0.99 -10.87
CA VAL A 112 -13.83 1.16 -12.32
C VAL A 112 -12.83 0.30 -13.08
N ALA A 113 -11.55 0.33 -12.71
CA ALA A 113 -10.51 -0.48 -13.34
C ALA A 113 -10.78 -1.98 -13.17
N GLY A 114 -11.17 -2.43 -11.98
CA GLY A 114 -11.52 -3.82 -11.72
C GLY A 114 -12.70 -4.31 -12.56
N LEU A 115 -13.76 -3.50 -12.67
CA LEU A 115 -14.91 -3.81 -13.52
C LEU A 115 -14.52 -3.87 -14.99
N LEU A 116 -13.75 -2.90 -15.48
CA LEU A 116 -13.30 -2.90 -16.88
C LEU A 116 -12.40 -4.09 -17.20
N LEU A 117 -11.46 -4.43 -16.31
CA LEU A 117 -10.61 -5.60 -16.48
C LEU A 117 -11.40 -6.90 -16.38
N GLY A 118 -12.41 -6.99 -15.51
CA GLY A 118 -13.30 -8.14 -15.41
C GLY A 118 -14.11 -8.35 -16.69
N VAL A 119 -14.75 -7.29 -17.19
CA VAL A 119 -15.50 -7.35 -18.47
C VAL A 119 -14.57 -7.70 -19.63
N LEU A 120 -13.37 -7.08 -19.66
CA LEU A 120 -12.39 -7.36 -20.70
C LEU A 120 -11.91 -8.81 -20.67
N LEU A 121 -11.72 -9.40 -19.49
CA LEU A 121 -11.40 -10.81 -19.35
C LEU A 121 -12.47 -11.68 -20.02
N LEU A 122 -13.75 -11.45 -19.68
CA LEU A 122 -14.88 -12.19 -20.26
C LEU A 122 -14.92 -12.08 -21.78
N VAL A 123 -14.66 -10.89 -22.33
CA VAL A 123 -14.61 -10.65 -23.77
C VAL A 123 -13.42 -11.36 -24.43
N LEU A 124 -12.26 -11.32 -23.82
CA LEU A 124 -11.03 -11.90 -24.38
C LEU A 124 -11.07 -13.43 -24.40
N ILE A 125 -11.51 -14.06 -23.33
CA ILE A 125 -11.53 -15.54 -23.26
C ILE A 125 -12.80 -16.14 -23.85
N GLY A 126 -13.89 -15.38 -23.93
CA GLY A 126 -15.16 -15.85 -24.43
C GLY A 126 -15.84 -16.90 -23.52
N THR A 127 -17.01 -17.38 -23.93
CA THR A 127 -17.79 -18.36 -23.15
C THR A 127 -17.08 -19.71 -22.99
N SER A 128 -16.45 -20.21 -24.08
CA SER A 128 -15.70 -21.46 -24.05
C SER A 128 -14.47 -21.38 -23.15
N GLY A 129 -13.71 -20.30 -23.24
CA GLY A 129 -12.54 -20.09 -22.38
C GLY A 129 -12.91 -19.93 -20.90
N TRP A 130 -14.10 -19.33 -20.63
CA TRP A 130 -14.62 -19.26 -19.26
C TRP A 130 -14.99 -20.63 -18.71
N GLN A 131 -15.62 -21.48 -19.50
CA GLN A 131 -15.95 -22.86 -19.11
C GLN A 131 -14.68 -23.65 -18.78
N HIS A 132 -13.67 -23.61 -19.66
CA HIS A 132 -12.38 -24.26 -19.40
C HIS A 132 -11.67 -23.71 -18.16
N LEU A 133 -11.69 -22.39 -17.97
CA LEU A 133 -11.07 -21.78 -16.78
C LEU A 133 -11.76 -22.23 -15.48
N SER A 134 -13.10 -22.29 -15.48
CA SER A 134 -13.87 -22.75 -14.32
C SER A 134 -13.63 -24.25 -14.04
N GLU A 135 -13.51 -25.09 -15.06
CA GLU A 135 -13.19 -26.50 -14.93
C GLU A 135 -11.79 -26.72 -14.37
N VAL A 136 -10.79 -25.99 -14.87
CA VAL A 136 -9.42 -25.99 -14.33
C VAL A 136 -9.40 -25.57 -12.86
N MET A 137 -10.12 -24.51 -12.49
CA MET A 137 -10.20 -24.05 -11.10
C MET A 137 -10.86 -25.06 -10.17
N LEU A 138 -11.96 -25.69 -10.61
CA LEU A 138 -12.62 -26.75 -9.85
C LEU A 138 -11.66 -27.94 -9.63
N ARG A 139 -10.96 -28.36 -10.69
CA ARG A 139 -10.03 -29.48 -10.61
C ARG A 139 -8.83 -29.21 -9.69
N ILE A 140 -8.27 -27.98 -9.76
CA ILE A 140 -7.21 -27.57 -8.83
C ILE A 140 -7.71 -27.56 -7.39
N ASN A 141 -8.94 -27.10 -7.15
CA ASN A 141 -9.52 -27.07 -5.81
C ASN A 141 -9.76 -28.51 -5.26
N GLU A 142 -10.24 -29.43 -6.07
CA GLU A 142 -10.39 -30.84 -5.72
C GLU A 142 -9.03 -31.46 -5.32
N LEU A 143 -8.00 -31.26 -6.15
CA LEU A 143 -6.65 -31.76 -5.88
C LEU A 143 -6.05 -31.15 -4.60
N SER A 144 -6.32 -29.86 -4.35
CA SER A 144 -5.87 -29.20 -3.12
C SER A 144 -6.54 -29.76 -1.86
N GLN A 145 -7.80 -30.19 -1.98
CA GLN A 145 -8.56 -30.78 -0.87
C GLN A 145 -8.18 -32.27 -0.62
N SER A 146 -7.85 -33.02 -1.68
CA SER A 146 -7.42 -34.42 -1.56
C SER A 146 -6.01 -34.59 -0.98
N GLY A 147 -5.22 -33.50 -0.95
CA GLY A 147 -3.82 -33.56 -0.52
C GLY A 147 -2.89 -34.26 -1.52
N GLU A 148 -3.41 -34.66 -2.68
CA GLU A 148 -2.63 -35.24 -3.76
C GLU A 148 -1.83 -34.16 -4.50
N GLN A 149 -0.56 -34.42 -4.76
CA GLN A 149 0.23 -33.54 -5.61
C GLN A 149 -0.21 -33.77 -7.08
N PRO A 150 -0.67 -32.71 -7.78
CA PRO A 150 -1.10 -32.87 -9.16
C PRO A 150 0.06 -33.34 -10.05
N ASP A 151 -0.20 -34.37 -10.88
CA ASP A 151 0.76 -34.82 -11.87
C ASP A 151 1.07 -33.70 -12.87
N GLN A 152 2.34 -33.55 -13.21
CA GLN A 152 2.80 -32.55 -14.19
C GLN A 152 2.15 -32.74 -15.58
N ALA A 153 1.81 -33.98 -15.95
CA ALA A 153 1.12 -34.27 -17.18
C ALA A 153 -0.32 -33.70 -17.17
N LEU A 154 -1.04 -33.89 -16.06
CA LEU A 154 -2.38 -33.34 -15.86
C LEU A 154 -2.39 -31.81 -15.91
N ILE A 155 -1.42 -31.16 -15.24
CA ILE A 155 -1.29 -29.69 -15.27
C ILE A 155 -1.06 -29.21 -16.70
N ARG A 156 -0.18 -29.86 -17.45
CA ARG A 156 0.10 -29.50 -18.85
C ARG A 156 -1.13 -29.63 -19.73
N GLU A 157 -1.90 -30.67 -19.58
CA GLU A 157 -3.14 -30.90 -20.33
C GLU A 157 -4.18 -29.82 -20.03
N LEU A 158 -4.41 -29.51 -18.76
CA LEU A 158 -5.33 -28.47 -18.32
C LEU A 158 -4.93 -27.09 -18.85
N VAL A 159 -3.64 -26.75 -18.79
CA VAL A 159 -3.12 -25.44 -19.25
C VAL A 159 -3.12 -25.35 -20.79
N ALA A 160 -2.86 -26.46 -21.51
CA ALA A 160 -2.84 -26.46 -22.97
C ALA A 160 -4.18 -26.06 -23.63
N GLN A 161 -5.28 -26.27 -22.93
CA GLN A 161 -6.61 -25.91 -23.41
C GLN A 161 -6.98 -24.43 -23.19
N LEU A 162 -6.18 -23.70 -22.37
CA LEU A 162 -6.45 -22.31 -22.10
C LEU A 162 -5.97 -21.39 -23.24
N PRO A 163 -6.67 -20.29 -23.55
CA PRO A 163 -6.26 -19.33 -24.57
C PRO A 163 -5.09 -18.47 -24.07
N ALA A 164 -3.90 -19.06 -23.95
CA ALA A 164 -2.73 -18.50 -23.26
C ALA A 164 -2.38 -17.08 -23.77
N GLY A 165 -2.39 -16.82 -25.07
CA GLY A 165 -2.09 -15.50 -25.63
C GLY A 165 -3.05 -14.40 -25.14
N ARG A 166 -4.36 -14.72 -25.04
CA ARG A 166 -5.37 -13.78 -24.56
C ARG A 166 -5.25 -13.53 -23.07
N ILE A 167 -4.94 -14.58 -22.30
CA ILE A 167 -4.69 -14.47 -20.84
C ILE A 167 -3.43 -13.64 -20.58
N LEU A 168 -2.35 -13.86 -21.33
CA LEU A 168 -1.13 -13.06 -21.22
C LEU A 168 -1.36 -11.58 -21.56
N LEU A 169 -2.16 -11.30 -22.61
CA LEU A 169 -2.55 -9.91 -22.93
C LEU A 169 -3.33 -9.28 -21.79
N TRP A 170 -4.29 -10.02 -21.23
CA TRP A 170 -5.07 -9.54 -20.08
C TRP A 170 -4.17 -9.28 -18.85
N LEU A 171 -3.24 -10.18 -18.53
CA LEU A 171 -2.28 -9.98 -17.44
C LEU A 171 -1.40 -8.75 -17.67
N LEU A 172 -0.96 -8.50 -18.91
CA LEU A 172 -0.22 -7.28 -19.25
C LEU A 172 -1.08 -6.04 -18.96
N LEU A 173 -2.35 -6.04 -19.34
CA LEU A 173 -3.27 -4.94 -19.09
C LEU A 173 -3.53 -4.75 -17.58
N VAL A 174 -3.60 -5.83 -16.81
CA VAL A 174 -3.66 -5.77 -15.33
C VAL A 174 -2.43 -5.06 -14.77
N ILE A 175 -1.22 -5.43 -15.22
CA ILE A 175 0.04 -4.82 -14.78
C ILE A 175 0.07 -3.33 -15.12
N VAL A 176 -0.29 -2.96 -16.35
CA VAL A 176 -0.34 -1.55 -16.79
C VAL A 176 -1.37 -0.76 -15.98
N THR A 177 -2.54 -1.33 -15.74
CA THR A 177 -3.59 -0.69 -14.94
C THR A 177 -3.16 -0.51 -13.49
N PHE A 178 -2.54 -1.53 -12.91
CA PHE A 178 -1.98 -1.45 -11.55
C PHE A 178 -0.91 -0.37 -11.43
N ALA A 179 0.01 -0.28 -12.40
CA ALA A 179 1.01 0.78 -12.45
C ALA A 179 0.36 2.17 -12.55
N ALA A 180 -0.63 2.35 -13.41
CA ALA A 180 -1.36 3.61 -13.56
C ALA A 180 -2.10 4.01 -12.27
N LEU A 181 -2.77 3.05 -11.61
CA LEU A 181 -3.44 3.28 -10.32
C LEU A 181 -2.42 3.63 -9.21
N SER A 182 -1.29 2.94 -9.18
CA SER A 182 -0.21 3.22 -8.22
C SER A 182 0.29 4.65 -8.36
N LEU A 183 0.48 5.15 -9.59
CA LEU A 183 0.86 6.53 -9.86
C LEU A 183 -0.25 7.52 -9.44
N ALA A 184 -1.50 7.20 -9.75
CA ALA A 184 -2.63 8.09 -9.44
C ALA A 184 -2.91 8.21 -7.94
N LEU A 185 -2.66 7.14 -7.17
CA LEU A 185 -2.98 7.06 -5.75
C LEU A 185 -1.79 7.35 -4.84
N PHE A 186 -0.56 7.44 -5.37
CA PHE A 186 0.67 7.44 -4.59
C PHE A 186 0.72 8.51 -3.49
N VAL A 187 0.54 9.79 -3.84
CA VAL A 187 0.53 10.91 -2.88
C VAL A 187 -0.87 11.52 -2.68
N MET A 188 -1.93 10.83 -3.13
CA MET A 188 -3.31 11.28 -2.89
C MET A 188 -3.69 11.31 -1.40
N PRO A 189 -3.40 10.25 -0.59
CA PRO A 189 -3.80 10.23 0.80
C PRO A 189 -3.19 11.37 1.64
N PRO A 190 -1.88 11.69 1.57
CA PRO A 190 -1.34 12.82 2.32
C PRO A 190 -1.90 14.17 1.88
N GLN A 191 -2.25 14.37 0.60
CA GLN A 191 -2.93 15.60 0.17
C GLN A 191 -4.32 15.75 0.79
N VAL A 192 -5.06 14.65 0.91
CA VAL A 192 -6.37 14.68 1.59
C VAL A 192 -6.20 14.98 3.07
N MET A 193 -5.22 14.37 3.73
CA MET A 193 -5.02 14.49 5.18
C MET A 193 -4.40 15.83 5.58
N PHE A 194 -3.43 16.32 4.83
CA PHE A 194 -2.60 17.46 5.25
C PHE A 194 -2.89 18.76 4.48
N ASP A 195 -3.18 18.67 3.17
CA ASP A 195 -3.54 19.84 2.35
C ASP A 195 -5.04 20.11 2.35
N HIS A 196 -5.80 19.27 3.06
CA HIS A 196 -7.27 19.36 3.11
C HIS A 196 -7.94 19.35 1.73
N ALA A 197 -7.29 18.75 0.73
CA ALA A 197 -7.78 18.65 -0.63
C ALA A 197 -9.01 17.74 -0.72
N THR A 198 -9.93 18.08 -1.63
CA THR A 198 -11.01 17.15 -1.97
C THR A 198 -10.45 15.92 -2.69
N GLY A 199 -11.08 14.75 -2.51
CA GLY A 199 -10.57 13.50 -3.06
C GLY A 199 -10.30 13.54 -4.57
N ALA A 200 -11.19 14.13 -5.36
CA ALA A 200 -11.01 14.26 -6.82
C ALA A 200 -9.87 15.22 -7.18
N HIS A 201 -9.67 16.30 -6.42
CA HIS A 201 -8.54 17.20 -6.62
C HIS A 201 -7.23 16.54 -6.26
N ALA A 202 -7.16 15.88 -5.10
CA ALA A 202 -5.99 15.13 -4.64
C ALA A 202 -5.59 14.02 -5.63
N LEU A 203 -6.57 13.29 -6.19
CA LEU A 203 -6.31 12.26 -7.21
C LEU A 203 -5.66 12.83 -8.47
N ARG A 204 -6.19 13.93 -9.00
CA ARG A 204 -5.64 14.60 -10.19
C ARG A 204 -4.26 15.20 -9.92
N ALA A 205 -4.06 15.81 -8.75
CA ALA A 205 -2.79 16.40 -8.36
C ALA A 205 -1.73 15.30 -8.13
N SER A 206 -2.10 14.18 -7.49
CA SER A 206 -1.25 13.01 -7.31
C SER A 206 -0.79 12.44 -8.64
N LEU A 207 -1.69 12.23 -9.60
CA LEU A 207 -1.35 11.74 -10.93
C LEU A 207 -0.37 12.68 -11.66
N ARG A 208 -0.63 14.00 -11.64
CA ARG A 208 0.28 14.99 -12.26
C ARG A 208 1.65 15.01 -11.59
N ALA A 209 1.70 14.96 -10.26
CA ALA A 209 2.95 14.94 -9.51
C ALA A 209 3.75 13.67 -9.81
N SER A 210 3.09 12.52 -9.85
CA SER A 210 3.69 11.23 -10.17
C SER A 210 4.25 11.17 -11.58
N LEU A 211 3.49 11.62 -12.58
CA LEU A 211 3.96 11.66 -13.96
C LEU A 211 5.13 12.63 -14.15
N ARG A 212 5.13 13.78 -13.45
CA ARG A 212 6.24 14.75 -13.51
C ARG A 212 7.51 14.21 -12.84
N ASN A 213 7.37 13.28 -11.89
CA ASN A 213 8.46 12.70 -11.09
C ASN A 213 8.62 11.19 -11.33
N LEU A 214 8.23 10.71 -12.51
CA LEU A 214 8.28 9.30 -12.87
C LEU A 214 9.64 8.62 -12.63
N PRO A 215 10.83 9.24 -12.95
CA PRO A 215 12.11 8.63 -12.65
C PRO A 215 12.33 8.36 -11.16
N ALA A 216 11.93 9.28 -10.26
CA ALA A 216 12.04 9.09 -8.82
C ALA A 216 11.12 7.96 -8.32
N LEU A 217 9.90 7.87 -8.86
CA LEU A 217 8.96 6.80 -8.55
C LEU A 217 9.45 5.43 -9.03
N LEU A 218 10.06 5.35 -10.22
CA LEU A 218 10.64 4.10 -10.71
C LEU A 218 11.76 3.62 -9.77
N VAL A 219 12.66 4.51 -9.36
CA VAL A 219 13.71 4.20 -8.37
C VAL A 219 13.09 3.77 -7.05
N PHE A 220 12.07 4.49 -6.57
CA PHE A 220 11.37 4.14 -5.33
C PHE A 220 10.75 2.74 -5.41
N PHE A 221 9.95 2.45 -6.43
CA PHE A 221 9.28 1.14 -6.55
C PHE A 221 10.27 -0.01 -6.72
N LEU A 222 11.36 0.20 -7.47
CA LEU A 222 12.42 -0.80 -7.60
C LEU A 222 13.08 -1.10 -6.25
N LEU A 223 13.48 -0.05 -5.52
CA LEU A 223 14.11 -0.21 -4.21
C LEU A 223 13.13 -0.73 -3.15
N ALA A 224 11.87 -0.29 -3.19
CA ALA A 224 10.81 -0.81 -2.33
C ALA A 224 10.56 -2.30 -2.57
N PHE A 225 10.61 -2.77 -3.81
CA PHE A 225 10.51 -4.19 -4.16
C PHE A 225 11.70 -4.99 -3.59
N ILE A 226 12.93 -4.49 -3.73
CA ILE A 226 14.12 -5.12 -3.15
C ILE A 226 14.01 -5.16 -1.61
N ALA A 227 13.60 -4.05 -1.00
CA ALA A 227 13.40 -3.96 0.45
C ALA A 227 12.28 -4.90 0.93
N LEU A 228 11.19 -5.04 0.19
CA LEU A 228 10.11 -5.99 0.47
C LEU A 228 10.67 -7.42 0.52
N ILE A 229 11.46 -7.82 -0.47
CA ILE A 229 12.10 -9.14 -0.51
C ILE A 229 13.00 -9.33 0.71
N ALA A 230 13.85 -8.35 1.02
CA ALA A 230 14.76 -8.43 2.17
C ALA A 230 14.01 -8.56 3.51
N VAL A 231 12.97 -7.73 3.72
CA VAL A 231 12.12 -7.80 4.93
C VAL A 231 11.37 -9.12 4.98
N TYR A 232 10.83 -9.60 3.86
CA TYR A 232 10.15 -10.89 3.80
C TYR A 232 11.08 -12.04 4.24
N PHE A 233 12.29 -12.12 3.70
CA PHE A 233 13.25 -13.16 4.13
C PHE A 233 13.65 -13.02 5.58
N ALA A 234 13.88 -11.81 6.08
CA ALA A 234 14.19 -11.59 7.49
C ALA A 234 13.04 -12.08 8.40
N VAL A 235 11.79 -11.76 8.05
CA VAL A 235 10.61 -12.20 8.80
C VAL A 235 10.43 -13.72 8.69
N MET A 236 10.71 -14.34 7.53
CA MET A 236 10.65 -15.81 7.37
C MET A 236 11.67 -16.53 8.23
N ILE A 237 12.88 -15.99 8.40
CA ILE A 237 13.87 -16.55 9.33
C ILE A 237 13.34 -16.51 10.76
N VAL A 238 12.77 -15.37 11.19
CA VAL A 238 12.15 -15.24 12.51
C VAL A 238 10.99 -16.24 12.67
N ALA A 239 10.13 -16.37 11.66
CA ALA A 239 9.02 -17.30 11.67
C ALA A 239 9.49 -18.77 11.78
N LEU A 240 10.57 -19.13 11.06
CA LEU A 240 11.16 -20.46 11.13
C LEU A 240 11.65 -20.77 12.55
N LEU A 241 12.34 -19.84 13.20
CA LEU A 241 12.78 -19.99 14.60
C LEU A 241 11.59 -20.11 15.56
N CYS A 242 10.57 -19.28 15.37
CA CYS A 242 9.35 -19.32 16.18
C CYS A 242 8.55 -20.62 15.96
N SER A 243 8.60 -21.23 14.78
CA SER A 243 7.88 -22.47 14.47
C SER A 243 8.34 -23.65 15.31
N LEU A 244 9.60 -23.64 15.77
CA LEU A 244 10.15 -24.66 16.65
C LEU A 244 9.50 -24.66 18.05
N ILE A 245 8.96 -23.50 18.47
CA ILE A 245 8.36 -23.33 19.81
C ILE A 245 6.84 -23.29 19.73
N LEU A 246 6.28 -22.55 18.77
CA LEU A 246 4.86 -22.23 18.66
C LEU A 246 4.11 -23.15 17.69
N GLY A 247 4.85 -23.95 16.90
CA GLY A 247 4.30 -24.72 15.80
C GLY A 247 4.09 -23.90 14.52
N GLN A 248 3.94 -24.59 13.40
CA GLN A 248 3.94 -23.98 12.05
C GLN A 248 2.76 -23.01 11.82
N GLY A 249 1.56 -23.36 12.29
CA GLY A 249 0.37 -22.49 12.11
C GLY A 249 0.54 -21.14 12.78
N ALA A 250 0.97 -21.12 14.05
CA ALA A 250 1.18 -19.87 14.79
C ALA A 250 2.33 -19.05 14.19
N ALA A 251 3.38 -19.68 13.71
CA ALA A 251 4.51 -19.00 13.07
C ALA A 251 4.11 -18.29 11.78
N ILE A 252 3.23 -18.87 10.96
CA ILE A 252 2.69 -18.23 9.74
C ILE A 252 1.92 -16.95 10.10
N TRP A 253 1.03 -17.01 11.08
CA TRP A 253 0.28 -15.83 11.53
C TRP A 253 1.19 -14.75 12.10
N LEU A 254 2.16 -15.13 12.91
CA LEU A 254 3.15 -14.20 13.46
C LEU A 254 3.96 -13.52 12.36
N SER A 255 4.39 -14.26 11.34
CA SER A 255 5.14 -13.69 10.21
C SER A 255 4.33 -12.64 9.47
N GLN A 256 3.04 -12.89 9.24
CA GLN A 256 2.15 -11.94 8.59
C GLN A 256 1.99 -10.65 9.39
N LEU A 257 1.83 -10.76 10.71
CA LEU A 257 1.75 -9.61 11.61
C LEU A 257 3.04 -8.81 11.65
N LEU A 258 4.20 -9.47 11.72
CA LEU A 258 5.51 -8.81 11.69
C LEU A 258 5.74 -8.08 10.36
N LEU A 259 5.34 -8.70 9.26
CA LEU A 259 5.44 -8.08 7.94
C LEU A 259 4.64 -6.78 7.88
N MET A 260 3.38 -6.78 8.36
CA MET A 260 2.54 -5.60 8.43
C MET A 260 3.10 -4.54 9.38
N ALA A 261 3.65 -4.96 10.53
CA ALA A 261 4.26 -4.06 11.52
C ALA A 261 5.46 -3.28 10.95
N VAL A 262 6.15 -3.83 9.96
CA VAL A 262 7.31 -3.18 9.32
C VAL A 262 6.90 -2.46 8.03
N LEU A 263 6.23 -3.16 7.10
CA LEU A 263 6.01 -2.63 5.75
C LEU A 263 5.04 -1.46 5.72
N MET A 264 3.96 -1.52 6.51
CA MET A 264 2.94 -0.46 6.48
C MET A 264 3.49 0.89 6.95
N PRO A 265 4.18 0.99 8.12
CA PRO A 265 4.78 2.26 8.53
C PRO A 265 5.89 2.74 7.60
N VAL A 266 6.73 1.84 7.07
CA VAL A 266 7.78 2.20 6.12
C VAL A 266 7.19 2.79 4.84
N PHE A 267 6.15 2.16 4.28
CA PHE A 267 5.48 2.65 3.10
C PHE A 267 4.80 4.00 3.34
N ALA A 268 4.07 4.15 4.45
CA ALA A 268 3.45 5.42 4.83
C ALA A 268 4.50 6.54 5.03
N GLY A 269 5.63 6.22 5.66
CA GLY A 269 6.75 7.14 5.84
C GLY A 269 7.37 7.58 4.51
N ALA A 270 7.53 6.65 3.58
CA ALA A 270 8.03 6.95 2.24
C ALA A 270 7.05 7.83 1.44
N VAL A 271 5.75 7.52 1.47
CA VAL A 271 4.70 8.31 0.82
C VAL A 271 4.63 9.73 1.42
N TYR A 272 4.76 9.84 2.74
CA TYR A 272 4.84 11.12 3.44
C TYR A 272 6.04 11.95 3.00
N ALA A 273 7.22 11.35 2.92
CA ALA A 273 8.44 12.01 2.45
C ALA A 273 8.32 12.48 0.99
N ALA A 274 7.74 11.63 0.13
CA ALA A 274 7.48 11.96 -1.27
C ALA A 274 6.55 13.16 -1.40
N TRP A 275 5.46 13.19 -0.62
CA TRP A 275 4.54 14.32 -0.58
C TRP A 275 5.24 15.62 -0.14
N LYS A 276 6.04 15.59 0.94
CA LYS A 276 6.80 16.77 1.39
C LYS A 276 7.72 17.33 0.32
N GLN A 277 8.39 16.48 -0.46
CA GLN A 277 9.32 16.91 -1.49
C GLN A 277 8.61 17.35 -2.79
N MET A 278 7.54 16.66 -3.19
CA MET A 278 6.81 16.97 -4.42
C MET A 278 5.90 18.19 -4.29
N PHE A 279 5.33 18.42 -3.12
CA PHE A 279 4.45 19.54 -2.83
C PHE A 279 5.15 20.43 -1.80
N ALA A 280 5.93 21.39 -2.31
CA ALA A 280 6.63 22.30 -1.44
C ALA A 280 5.66 23.08 -0.58
N HIS A 281 5.62 22.74 0.70
CA HIS A 281 5.20 23.71 1.70
C HIS A 281 6.40 24.64 1.89
N PRO A 282 6.25 25.97 1.79
CA PRO A 282 7.27 26.87 2.29
C PRO A 282 7.39 26.55 3.78
N GLU A 283 8.46 25.87 4.18
CA GLU A 283 8.91 25.93 5.56
C GLU A 283 8.94 27.42 5.88
N ALA A 284 8.24 27.82 6.92
CA ALA A 284 8.28 29.21 7.37
C ALA A 284 9.76 29.60 7.44
N VAL A 285 10.18 30.45 6.52
CA VAL A 285 11.55 31.00 6.55
C VAL A 285 11.67 31.55 7.97
N PRO A 286 12.61 31.08 8.81
CA PRO A 286 12.82 31.64 10.13
C PRO A 286 12.89 33.15 9.93
N PRO A 287 12.14 33.97 10.69
CA PRO A 287 12.18 35.41 10.50
C PRO A 287 13.66 35.81 10.49
N ALA A 288 14.08 36.46 9.40
CA ALA A 288 15.45 36.94 9.26
C ALA A 288 15.81 37.64 10.57
N LEU A 289 16.85 37.14 11.25
CA LEU A 289 17.37 37.78 12.45
C LEU A 289 17.49 39.27 12.12
N PRO A 290 16.92 40.18 12.92
CA PRO A 290 17.03 41.58 12.64
C PRO A 290 18.53 41.89 12.46
N ALA A 291 18.84 42.48 11.29
CA ALA A 291 20.20 42.92 10.97
C ALA A 291 20.71 43.67 12.18
N GLY A 292 21.76 43.13 12.80
CA GLY A 292 22.36 43.75 13.96
C GLY A 292 22.66 45.22 13.63
N ARG A 293 22.14 46.11 14.42
CA ARG A 293 22.57 47.52 14.41
C ARG A 293 24.07 47.52 14.74
N ASP A 294 24.86 47.63 13.69
CA ASP A 294 26.27 47.99 13.77
C ASP A 294 26.45 49.51 14.09
N ASP A 295 25.78 49.96 15.12
CA ASP A 295 25.93 51.34 15.55
C ASP A 295 26.15 51.39 17.04
N ILE A 296 27.29 50.93 17.53
CA ILE A 296 27.87 51.40 18.83
C ILE A 296 29.40 51.11 18.79
N PHE A 297 30.12 51.99 18.10
CA PHE A 297 31.49 52.33 18.48
C PHE A 297 31.88 53.65 17.85
N VAL A 298 31.46 54.76 18.48
CA VAL A 298 32.22 56.03 18.41
C VAL A 298 32.20 56.68 19.80
N ALA A 299 33.36 56.85 20.31
CA ALA A 299 33.90 57.66 21.42
C ALA A 299 34.41 56.91 22.62
#